data_ed3f1d20b95b010ee0ffc1c27dc22028
#
_entry.id   ed3f1d20b95b010ee0ffc1c27dc22028
#
_cell.length_a   1.000
_cell.length_b   1.000
_cell.length_c   1.000
_cell.angle_alpha   90.00
_cell.angle_beta   90.00
_cell.angle_gamma   90.00
#
_symmetry.space_group_name_H-M   'P 1'
#
loop_
_entity.id
_entity.type
_entity.pdbx_description
1 polymer ?
#
loop_
_entity_poly.entity_id
_entity_poly.type
_entity_poly.pdbx_seq_one_letter_code
_entity_poly.pdbx_strand_id
1 'polypeptide(L)'
;MKDPFMKTNVVPLAEEPKMYETENDISLKRRSELNALMNQRLASAVDLQTQMKQAHWNVKGPSFIGLHELFDKVDEAVESYVDMIAERIVQLGGIAEGTARIAASRTRLTEYPLQIADGMAHVEAVARALSTFGQEARGTIEEANALDDADTADLFTEVSRGIDKWLWFVEAHSQATK
;
A
#
# COMPACT_ATOMS: atom_id res chain seq x y z
N MET A 1 37.24 -16.77 -14.56
CA MET A 1 36.97 -15.36 -14.85
C MET A 1 35.84 -14.96 -13.91
N LYS A 2 36.10 -14.15 -12.86
CA LYS A 2 35.10 -13.74 -11.87
C LYS A 2 34.37 -12.51 -12.42
N ASP A 3 33.05 -12.58 -12.46
CA ASP A 3 32.18 -11.50 -12.92
C ASP A 3 32.33 -10.26 -12.01
N PRO A 4 32.74 -9.08 -12.55
CA PRO A 4 33.00 -7.89 -11.75
C PRO A 4 31.72 -7.11 -11.37
N PHE A 5 30.53 -7.56 -11.75
CA PHE A 5 29.26 -6.84 -11.54
C PHE A 5 28.37 -7.34 -10.37
N MET A 6 28.75 -8.41 -9.68
CA MET A 6 28.07 -8.82 -8.45
C MET A 6 28.58 -8.04 -7.24
N LYS A 7 28.30 -6.75 -7.15
CA LYS A 7 28.22 -6.06 -5.87
C LYS A 7 26.83 -6.32 -5.29
N THR A 8 26.72 -7.33 -4.46
CA THR A 8 25.59 -7.45 -3.53
C THR A 8 25.63 -6.22 -2.63
N ASN A 9 24.77 -5.23 -2.93
CA ASN A 9 24.47 -4.17 -1.99
C ASN A 9 23.68 -4.82 -0.83
N VAL A 10 24.40 -5.37 0.14
CA VAL A 10 23.83 -5.72 1.44
C VAL A 10 23.48 -4.39 2.08
N VAL A 11 22.19 -4.07 2.12
CA VAL A 11 21.67 -2.97 2.94
C VAL A 11 22.01 -3.34 4.39
N PRO A 12 22.78 -2.53 5.12
CA PRO A 12 23.09 -2.82 6.53
C PRO A 12 21.80 -2.97 7.31
N LEU A 13 21.75 -3.98 8.18
CA LEU A 13 20.66 -4.15 9.16
C LEU A 13 20.54 -2.88 10.00
N ALA A 14 19.36 -2.30 9.89
CA ALA A 14 18.73 -1.28 10.70
C ALA A 14 19.58 -0.60 11.80
N GLU A 15 20.12 0.56 11.50
CA GLU A 15 20.23 1.63 12.50
C GLU A 15 18.82 1.86 13.06
N GLU A 16 18.72 2.15 14.36
CA GLU A 16 17.43 2.51 14.97
C GLU A 16 16.79 3.65 14.14
N PRO A 17 15.48 3.56 13.83
CA PRO A 17 14.86 4.54 12.95
C PRO A 17 15.00 5.93 13.56
N LYS A 18 15.56 6.85 12.77
CA LYS A 18 15.77 8.24 13.20
C LYS A 18 14.42 8.88 13.48
N MET A 19 14.26 9.41 14.70
CA MET A 19 13.08 10.16 15.11
C MET A 19 13.47 11.63 15.32
N TYR A 20 12.64 12.52 14.79
CA TYR A 20 12.76 13.95 15.03
C TYR A 20 11.98 14.37 16.27
N GLU A 21 12.46 15.44 16.93
CA GLU A 21 11.72 16.07 18.02
C GLU A 21 10.43 16.71 17.50
N THR A 22 9.38 16.67 18.31
CA THR A 22 8.08 17.29 18.05
C THR A 22 7.40 17.60 19.36
N GLU A 23 6.55 18.62 19.39
CA GLU A 23 5.67 18.97 20.52
C GLU A 23 4.43 18.06 20.63
N ASN A 24 4.32 17.03 19.80
CA ASN A 24 3.24 16.04 19.90
C ASN A 24 3.35 15.30 21.25
N ASP A 25 2.23 15.19 21.98
CA ASP A 25 2.16 14.65 23.34
C ASP A 25 2.26 13.12 23.43
N ILE A 26 2.20 12.40 22.28
CA ILE A 26 2.44 10.96 22.22
C ILE A 26 3.91 10.68 22.55
N SER A 27 4.16 9.76 23.48
CA SER A 27 5.54 9.44 23.91
C SER A 27 6.41 8.96 22.75
N LEU A 28 7.72 9.27 22.80
CA LEU A 28 8.69 8.87 21.78
C LEU A 28 8.63 7.37 21.46
N LYS A 29 8.48 6.53 22.48
CA LYS A 29 8.36 5.08 22.30
C LYS A 29 7.16 4.71 21.43
N ARG A 30 5.96 5.22 21.76
CA ARG A 30 4.74 4.95 20.97
C ARG A 30 4.86 5.48 19.55
N ARG A 31 5.39 6.70 19.37
CA ARG A 31 5.61 7.28 18.03
C ARG A 31 6.57 6.43 17.19
N SER A 32 7.60 5.87 17.78
CA SER A 32 8.52 4.97 17.09
C SER A 32 7.83 3.66 16.64
N GLU A 33 7.02 3.05 17.51
CA GLU A 33 6.24 1.85 17.20
C GLU A 33 5.19 2.10 16.11
N LEU A 34 4.46 3.22 16.20
CA LEU A 34 3.49 3.65 15.16
C LEU A 34 4.18 3.90 13.82
N ASN A 35 5.34 4.56 13.80
CA ASN A 35 6.08 4.82 12.57
C ASN A 35 6.61 3.54 11.92
N ALA A 36 7.07 2.57 12.71
CA ALA A 36 7.48 1.27 12.17
C ALA A 36 6.29 0.53 11.53
N LEU A 37 5.14 0.54 12.20
CA LEU A 37 3.89 -0.02 11.69
C LEU A 37 3.46 0.65 10.38
N MET A 38 3.41 1.99 10.36
CA MET A 38 2.96 2.74 9.20
C MET A 38 3.91 2.64 8.01
N ASN A 39 5.23 2.60 8.22
CA ASN A 39 6.20 2.38 7.15
C ASN A 39 6.02 1.00 6.48
N GLN A 40 5.58 -0.01 7.22
CA GLN A 40 5.21 -1.30 6.64
C GLN A 40 3.97 -1.17 5.75
N ARG A 41 2.97 -0.39 6.15
CA ARG A 41 1.74 -0.12 5.37
C ARG A 41 2.02 0.77 4.17
N LEU A 42 2.90 1.77 4.33
CA LEU A 42 3.35 2.64 3.25
C LEU A 42 3.99 1.82 2.12
N ALA A 43 4.82 0.84 2.44
CA ALA A 43 5.43 -0.04 1.45
C ALA A 43 4.38 -0.81 0.64
N SER A 44 3.36 -1.39 1.31
CA SER A 44 2.25 -2.08 0.64
C SER A 44 1.37 -1.13 -0.16
N ALA A 45 1.12 0.10 0.31
CA ALA A 45 0.33 1.10 -0.40
C ALA A 45 1.01 1.57 -1.69
N VAL A 46 2.33 1.84 -1.66
CA VAL A 46 3.12 2.20 -2.85
C VAL A 46 3.13 1.07 -3.88
N ASP A 47 3.28 -0.18 -3.44
CA ASP A 47 3.20 -1.34 -4.33
C ASP A 47 1.79 -1.48 -4.92
N LEU A 48 0.72 -1.33 -4.11
CA LEU A 48 -0.66 -1.35 -4.58
C LEU A 48 -0.88 -0.31 -5.69
N GLN A 49 -0.43 0.93 -5.49
CA GLN A 49 -0.51 2.00 -6.47
C GLN A 49 0.13 1.59 -7.81
N THR A 50 1.35 1.05 -7.77
CA THR A 50 2.03 0.61 -8.99
C THR A 50 1.33 -0.56 -9.67
N GLN A 51 0.72 -1.49 -8.91
CA GLN A 51 -0.09 -2.58 -9.45
C GLN A 51 -1.37 -2.08 -10.14
N MET A 52 -2.00 -1.02 -9.61
CA MET A 52 -3.17 -0.38 -10.27
C MET A 52 -2.79 0.21 -11.62
N LYS A 53 -1.65 0.92 -11.71
CA LYS A 53 -1.14 1.43 -12.99
C LYS A 53 -0.75 0.31 -13.95
N GLN A 54 -0.15 -0.76 -13.47
CA GLN A 54 0.15 -1.94 -14.29
C GLN A 54 -1.12 -2.54 -14.89
N ALA A 55 -2.20 -2.65 -14.12
CA ALA A 55 -3.52 -3.09 -14.60
C ALA A 55 -4.08 -2.13 -15.66
N HIS A 56 -4.11 -0.84 -15.35
CA HIS A 56 -4.60 0.23 -16.22
C HIS A 56 -3.92 0.22 -17.60
N TRP A 57 -2.60 0.09 -17.65
CA TRP A 57 -1.85 0.10 -18.92
C TRP A 57 -2.05 -1.16 -19.76
N ASN A 58 -2.32 -2.31 -19.16
CA ASN A 58 -2.21 -3.60 -19.83
C ASN A 58 -3.54 -4.32 -20.07
N VAL A 59 -4.64 -3.88 -19.47
CA VAL A 59 -5.95 -4.46 -19.65
C VAL A 59 -6.39 -4.40 -21.12
N LYS A 60 -7.04 -5.47 -21.61
CA LYS A 60 -7.57 -5.61 -22.98
C LYS A 60 -8.90 -6.34 -22.96
N GLY A 61 -9.59 -6.32 -24.07
CA GLY A 61 -10.81 -7.09 -24.29
C GLY A 61 -12.08 -6.24 -24.33
N PRO A 62 -13.26 -6.85 -24.34
CA PRO A 62 -14.55 -6.16 -24.58
C PRO A 62 -14.85 -5.05 -23.56
N SER A 63 -14.39 -5.20 -22.31
CA SER A 63 -14.62 -4.22 -21.23
C SER A 63 -13.45 -3.25 -21.05
N PHE A 64 -12.57 -3.13 -22.06
CA PHE A 64 -11.31 -2.35 -21.96
C PHE A 64 -11.51 -0.96 -21.37
N ILE A 65 -12.37 -0.11 -21.98
CA ILE A 65 -12.53 1.28 -21.56
C ILE A 65 -13.01 1.37 -20.09
N GLY A 66 -14.03 0.57 -19.72
CA GLY A 66 -14.57 0.61 -18.37
C GLY A 66 -13.55 0.17 -17.30
N LEU A 67 -12.78 -0.88 -17.57
CA LEU A 67 -11.75 -1.36 -16.65
C LEU A 67 -10.54 -0.45 -16.62
N HIS A 68 -10.09 0.08 -17.76
CA HIS A 68 -9.00 1.03 -17.86
C HIS A 68 -9.27 2.29 -17.02
N GLU A 69 -10.46 2.88 -17.15
CA GLU A 69 -10.88 4.04 -16.36
C GLU A 69 -11.08 3.69 -14.87
N LEU A 70 -11.61 2.50 -14.56
CA LEU A 70 -11.78 2.05 -13.20
C LEU A 70 -10.43 1.91 -12.48
N PHE A 71 -9.46 1.24 -13.10
CA PHE A 71 -8.13 1.04 -12.51
C PHE A 71 -7.39 2.37 -12.30
N ASP A 72 -7.60 3.37 -13.17
CA ASP A 72 -7.05 4.70 -13.01
C ASP A 72 -7.66 5.43 -11.80
N LYS A 73 -8.98 5.35 -11.61
CA LYS A 73 -9.64 5.92 -10.42
C LYS A 73 -9.23 5.23 -9.11
N VAL A 74 -8.95 3.93 -9.16
CA VAL A 74 -8.41 3.20 -8.00
C VAL A 74 -7.00 3.68 -7.69
N ASP A 75 -6.15 3.85 -8.71
CA ASP A 75 -4.79 4.38 -8.58
C ASP A 75 -4.79 5.77 -7.92
N GLU A 76 -5.61 6.71 -8.42
CA GLU A 76 -5.76 8.06 -7.85
C GLU A 76 -6.17 8.02 -6.36
N ALA A 77 -7.08 7.13 -5.99
CA ALA A 77 -7.48 6.98 -4.59
C ALA A 77 -6.37 6.40 -3.73
N VAL A 78 -5.63 5.39 -4.25
CA VAL A 78 -4.50 4.78 -3.54
C VAL A 78 -3.35 5.76 -3.38
N GLU A 79 -3.07 6.61 -4.38
CA GLU A 79 -2.09 7.71 -4.27
C GLU A 79 -2.40 8.61 -3.07
N SER A 80 -3.68 8.99 -2.88
CA SER A 80 -4.10 9.77 -1.73
C SER A 80 -3.85 9.04 -0.41
N TYR A 81 -4.05 7.73 -0.35
CA TYR A 81 -3.76 6.94 0.85
C TYR A 81 -2.27 6.83 1.12
N VAL A 82 -1.43 6.71 0.09
CA VAL A 82 0.03 6.76 0.20
C VAL A 82 0.47 8.06 0.87
N ASP A 83 -0.06 9.18 0.41
CA ASP A 83 0.26 10.52 0.93
C ASP A 83 -0.19 10.67 2.39
N MET A 84 -1.43 10.31 2.72
CA MET A 84 -1.96 10.35 4.08
C MET A 84 -1.10 9.54 5.06
N ILE A 85 -0.70 8.32 4.69
CA ILE A 85 0.14 7.46 5.53
C ILE A 85 1.54 8.07 5.70
N ALA A 86 2.14 8.55 4.60
CA ALA A 86 3.47 9.15 4.61
C ALA A 86 3.52 10.42 5.48
N GLU A 87 2.53 11.31 5.34
CA GLU A 87 2.43 12.53 6.14
C GLU A 87 2.20 12.23 7.62
N ARG A 88 1.37 11.22 7.97
CA ARG A 88 1.17 10.82 9.37
C ARG A 88 2.46 10.34 10.03
N ILE A 89 3.28 9.58 9.31
CA ILE A 89 4.62 9.16 9.78
C ILE A 89 5.47 10.39 10.15
N VAL A 90 5.49 11.40 9.27
CA VAL A 90 6.28 12.62 9.48
C VAL A 90 5.71 13.48 10.62
N GLN A 91 4.39 13.60 10.75
CA GLN A 91 3.72 14.27 11.87
C GLN A 91 4.13 13.68 13.22
N LEU A 92 4.38 12.37 13.28
CA LEU A 92 4.86 11.68 14.49
C LEU A 92 6.39 11.72 14.65
N GLY A 93 7.10 12.52 13.84
CA GLY A 93 8.54 12.70 13.90
C GLY A 93 9.36 11.61 13.21
N GLY A 94 8.73 10.73 12.43
CA GLY A 94 9.40 9.68 11.67
C GLY A 94 9.90 10.13 10.30
N ILE A 95 10.44 9.17 9.57
CA ILE A 95 10.80 9.30 8.15
C ILE A 95 9.89 8.39 7.34
N ALA A 96 9.17 8.94 6.36
CA ALA A 96 8.38 8.16 5.43
C ALA A 96 9.30 7.47 4.42
N GLU A 97 9.35 6.14 4.47
CA GLU A 97 10.27 5.30 3.67
C GLU A 97 9.57 4.77 2.42
N GLY A 98 9.09 5.68 1.55
CA GLY A 98 8.24 5.39 0.38
C GLY A 98 8.97 5.23 -0.96
N THR A 99 10.30 4.94 -0.99
CA THR A 99 10.98 4.73 -2.26
C THR A 99 10.64 3.37 -2.88
N ALA A 100 10.65 3.27 -4.22
CA ALA A 100 10.32 2.03 -4.94
C ALA A 100 11.12 0.80 -4.45
N ARG A 101 12.40 0.98 -4.11
CA ARG A 101 13.24 -0.13 -3.61
C ARG A 101 12.81 -0.60 -2.21
N ILE A 102 12.44 0.34 -1.35
CA ILE A 102 11.94 0.02 0.00
C ILE A 102 10.57 -0.63 -0.11
N ALA A 103 9.66 -0.09 -0.93
CA ALA A 103 8.36 -0.68 -1.18
C ALA A 103 8.49 -2.14 -1.65
N ALA A 104 9.30 -2.39 -2.68
CA ALA A 104 9.53 -3.75 -3.20
C ALA A 104 10.15 -4.71 -2.16
N SER A 105 10.95 -4.21 -1.21
CA SER A 105 11.59 -5.06 -0.20
C SER A 105 10.70 -5.38 1.01
N ARG A 106 9.63 -4.58 1.24
CA ARG A 106 8.79 -4.68 2.45
C ARG A 106 7.32 -4.94 2.18
N THR A 107 6.85 -4.77 0.93
CA THR A 107 5.45 -5.05 0.60
C THR A 107 5.04 -6.46 1.01
N ARG A 108 3.79 -6.62 1.43
CA ARG A 108 3.17 -7.92 1.70
C ARG A 108 2.19 -8.34 0.61
N LEU A 109 2.03 -7.51 -0.42
CA LEU A 109 1.21 -7.86 -1.56
C LEU A 109 1.90 -8.94 -2.40
N THR A 110 1.09 -9.78 -3.01
CA THR A 110 1.58 -10.74 -3.99
C THR A 110 2.04 -10.02 -5.25
N GLU A 111 3.14 -10.46 -5.85
CA GLU A 111 3.62 -9.93 -7.12
C GLU A 111 2.53 -9.96 -8.20
N TYR A 112 2.41 -8.84 -8.94
CA TYR A 112 1.41 -8.71 -9.99
C TYR A 112 1.75 -9.60 -11.19
N PRO A 113 0.80 -10.40 -11.72
CA PRO A 113 1.07 -11.29 -12.85
C PRO A 113 1.23 -10.50 -14.16
N LEU A 114 2.46 -10.31 -14.63
CA LEU A 114 2.78 -9.46 -15.78
C LEU A 114 2.30 -10.01 -17.14
N GLN A 115 1.99 -11.30 -17.23
CA GLN A 115 1.65 -11.96 -18.51
C GLN A 115 0.13 -12.02 -18.79
N ILE A 116 -0.70 -11.43 -17.92
CA ILE A 116 -2.14 -11.38 -18.14
C ILE A 116 -2.51 -10.22 -19.07
N ALA A 117 -3.57 -10.39 -19.85
CA ALA A 117 -4.09 -9.36 -20.76
C ALA A 117 -5.61 -9.26 -20.71
N ASP A 118 -6.31 -10.38 -20.44
CA ASP A 118 -7.76 -10.42 -20.34
C ASP A 118 -8.31 -9.59 -19.20
N GLY A 119 -9.40 -8.85 -19.42
CA GLY A 119 -10.00 -7.97 -18.44
C GLY A 119 -10.36 -8.64 -17.12
N MET A 120 -10.89 -9.89 -17.18
CA MET A 120 -11.27 -10.61 -15.96
C MET A 120 -10.06 -11.10 -15.17
N ALA A 121 -8.96 -11.47 -15.82
CA ALA A 121 -7.72 -11.81 -15.15
C ALA A 121 -7.13 -10.60 -14.41
N HIS A 122 -7.24 -9.40 -14.99
CA HIS A 122 -6.86 -8.16 -14.30
C HIS A 122 -7.81 -7.86 -13.12
N VAL A 123 -9.13 -8.05 -13.27
CA VAL A 123 -10.12 -7.90 -12.18
C VAL A 123 -9.75 -8.80 -11.00
N GLU A 124 -9.42 -10.06 -11.23
CA GLU A 124 -9.01 -11.00 -10.17
C GLU A 124 -7.70 -10.58 -9.48
N ALA A 125 -6.70 -10.14 -10.25
CA ALA A 125 -5.42 -9.70 -9.70
C ALA A 125 -5.58 -8.45 -8.84
N VAL A 126 -6.32 -7.44 -9.33
CA VAL A 126 -6.60 -6.19 -8.62
C VAL A 126 -7.44 -6.45 -7.37
N ALA A 127 -8.49 -7.26 -7.45
CA ALA A 127 -9.32 -7.61 -6.29
C ALA A 127 -8.49 -8.27 -5.18
N ARG A 128 -7.57 -9.16 -5.54
CA ARG A 128 -6.67 -9.82 -4.57
C ARG A 128 -5.74 -8.81 -3.88
N ALA A 129 -5.15 -7.88 -4.63
CA ALA A 129 -4.27 -6.86 -4.09
C ALA A 129 -5.03 -5.91 -3.13
N LEU A 130 -6.21 -5.44 -3.54
CA LEU A 130 -7.10 -4.61 -2.71
C LEU A 130 -7.54 -5.35 -1.44
N SER A 131 -7.96 -6.60 -1.54
CA SER A 131 -8.38 -7.42 -0.40
C SER A 131 -7.24 -7.59 0.62
N THR A 132 -6.02 -7.88 0.14
CA THR A 132 -4.85 -8.03 1.01
C THR A 132 -4.53 -6.72 1.74
N PHE A 133 -4.48 -5.60 1.02
CA PHE A 133 -4.23 -4.28 1.63
C PHE A 133 -5.35 -3.86 2.58
N GLY A 134 -6.62 -4.13 2.24
CA GLY A 134 -7.76 -3.87 3.13
C GLY A 134 -7.66 -4.66 4.45
N GLN A 135 -7.19 -5.90 4.41
CA GLN A 135 -6.92 -6.68 5.62
C GLN A 135 -5.78 -6.06 6.46
N GLU A 136 -4.70 -5.63 5.81
CA GLU A 136 -3.60 -4.92 6.49
C GLU A 136 -4.08 -3.62 7.15
N ALA A 137 -4.90 -2.82 6.45
CA ALA A 137 -5.46 -1.59 6.99
C ALA A 137 -6.32 -1.84 8.23
N ARG A 138 -7.18 -2.86 8.22
CA ARG A 138 -8.00 -3.24 9.39
C ARG A 138 -7.15 -3.70 10.57
N GLY A 139 -6.11 -4.50 10.34
CA GLY A 139 -5.17 -4.88 11.40
C GLY A 139 -4.46 -3.65 12.00
N THR A 140 -4.15 -2.66 11.17
CA THR A 140 -3.50 -1.43 11.64
C THR A 140 -4.40 -0.58 12.53
N ILE A 141 -5.72 -0.57 12.31
CA ILE A 141 -6.69 0.10 13.21
C ILE A 141 -6.57 -0.47 14.63
N GLU A 142 -6.53 -1.80 14.74
CA GLU A 142 -6.41 -2.48 16.04
C GLU A 142 -5.07 -2.18 16.72
N GLU A 143 -3.97 -2.24 15.96
CA GLU A 143 -2.62 -1.96 16.45
C GLU A 143 -2.45 -0.49 16.89
N ALA A 144 -3.00 0.48 16.14
CA ALA A 144 -2.98 1.90 16.48
C ALA A 144 -3.78 2.20 17.76
N ASN A 145 -4.97 1.59 17.90
CA ASN A 145 -5.77 1.69 19.14
C ASN A 145 -5.03 1.08 20.35
N ALA A 146 -4.32 -0.03 20.18
CA ALA A 146 -3.51 -0.62 21.25
C ALA A 146 -2.32 0.26 21.68
N LEU A 147 -1.88 1.17 20.79
CA LEU A 147 -0.85 2.18 21.06
C LEU A 147 -1.46 3.53 21.51
N ASP A 148 -2.76 3.59 21.83
CA ASP A 148 -3.51 4.79 22.24
C ASP A 148 -3.37 5.96 21.22
N ASP A 149 -3.38 5.66 19.92
CA ASP A 149 -3.38 6.68 18.86
C ASP A 149 -4.66 6.55 18.01
N ALA A 150 -5.69 7.26 18.44
CA ALA A 150 -6.99 7.31 17.79
C ALA A 150 -6.93 7.96 16.39
N ASP A 151 -6.04 8.93 16.17
CA ASP A 151 -5.92 9.61 14.88
C ASP A 151 -5.35 8.69 13.80
N THR A 152 -4.31 7.89 14.15
CA THR A 152 -3.81 6.86 13.24
C THR A 152 -4.86 5.76 13.01
N ALA A 153 -5.61 5.36 14.01
CA ALA A 153 -6.72 4.41 13.84
C ALA A 153 -7.82 4.96 12.93
N ASP A 154 -8.18 6.25 13.05
CA ASP A 154 -9.17 6.90 12.19
C ASP A 154 -8.69 7.02 10.75
N LEU A 155 -7.43 7.41 10.52
CA LEU A 155 -6.80 7.42 9.21
C LEU A 155 -6.94 6.05 8.53
N PHE A 156 -6.58 4.97 9.20
CA PHE A 156 -6.71 3.62 8.62
C PHE A 156 -8.16 3.14 8.53
N THR A 157 -9.07 3.68 9.30
CA THR A 157 -10.52 3.47 9.13
C THR A 157 -11.01 4.10 7.82
N GLU A 158 -10.57 5.31 7.50
CA GLU A 158 -10.85 5.95 6.21
C GLU A 158 -10.27 5.14 5.04
N VAL A 159 -8.98 4.78 5.11
CA VAL A 159 -8.31 3.95 4.12
C VAL A 159 -9.06 2.63 3.91
N SER A 160 -9.38 1.91 4.97
CA SER A 160 -10.08 0.62 4.91
C SER A 160 -11.44 0.73 4.22
N ARG A 161 -12.27 1.73 4.59
CA ARG A 161 -13.57 1.97 3.94
C ARG A 161 -13.45 2.30 2.45
N GLY A 162 -12.42 3.07 2.09
CA GLY A 162 -12.14 3.40 0.71
C GLY A 162 -11.69 2.19 -0.11
N ILE A 163 -10.82 1.36 0.44
CA ILE A 163 -10.38 0.12 -0.18
C ILE A 163 -11.55 -0.86 -0.36
N ASP A 164 -12.42 -1.03 0.64
CA ASP A 164 -13.59 -1.89 0.53
C ASP A 164 -14.57 -1.41 -0.56
N LYS A 165 -14.73 -0.09 -0.73
CA LYS A 165 -15.51 0.48 -1.84
C LYS A 165 -14.92 0.12 -3.20
N TRP A 166 -13.60 0.27 -3.37
CA TRP A 166 -12.95 -0.03 -4.63
C TRP A 166 -12.92 -1.54 -4.91
N LEU A 167 -12.72 -2.36 -3.89
CA LEU A 167 -12.84 -3.81 -3.99
C LEU A 167 -14.22 -4.21 -4.51
N TRP A 168 -15.29 -3.65 -3.94
CA TRP A 168 -16.66 -3.88 -4.43
C TRP A 168 -16.82 -3.48 -5.91
N PHE A 169 -16.31 -2.30 -6.32
CA PHE A 169 -16.42 -1.85 -7.71
C PHE A 169 -15.71 -2.81 -8.68
N VAL A 170 -14.55 -3.33 -8.29
CA VAL A 170 -13.78 -4.29 -9.08
C VAL A 170 -14.48 -5.64 -9.13
N GLU A 171 -14.91 -6.20 -8.00
CA GLU A 171 -15.57 -7.51 -7.91
C GLU A 171 -16.93 -7.55 -8.61
N ALA A 172 -17.64 -6.42 -8.68
CA ALA A 172 -18.92 -6.33 -9.39
C ALA A 172 -18.83 -6.75 -10.87
N HIS A 173 -17.65 -6.68 -11.48
CA HIS A 173 -17.43 -7.15 -12.85
C HIS A 173 -17.45 -8.67 -12.99
N SER A 174 -17.20 -9.42 -11.92
CA SER A 174 -17.20 -10.89 -11.92
C SER A 174 -18.46 -11.53 -11.31
N GLN A 175 -19.24 -10.76 -10.54
CA GLN A 175 -20.35 -11.29 -9.74
C GLN A 175 -21.61 -11.65 -10.59
N ALA A 176 -21.81 -11.02 -11.73
CA ALA A 176 -22.97 -11.25 -12.59
C ALA A 176 -22.83 -12.46 -13.54
N THR A 177 -21.66 -13.08 -13.60
CA THR A 177 -21.35 -14.21 -14.51
C THR A 177 -21.38 -15.58 -13.84
N LYS A 178 -21.86 -15.65 -12.59
CA LYS A 178 -22.00 -16.90 -11.82
C LYS A 178 -23.46 -17.28 -11.65
#